data_7674c6242fdf2be2753a6c71105d236c
#
_entry.id   7674c6242fdf2be2753a6c71105d236c
#
_cell.length_a   1.000
_cell.length_b   1.000
_cell.length_c   1.000
_cell.angle_alpha   90.00
_cell.angle_beta   90.00
_cell.angle_gamma   90.00
#
_symmetry.space_group_name_H-M   'P 1'
#
loop_
_entity.id
_entity.type
_entity.pdbx_description
1 polymer ?
#
loop_
_entity_poly.entity_id
_entity_poly.type
_entity_poly.pdbx_seq_one_letter_code
_entity_poly.pdbx_strand_id
1 'polypeptide(L)'
;MTINMPIKVTPYQHQKNAFQFTCGNFGLTAPYRIISRGTALLIEMGLGKTLIAIAVAGALEQAGKIRRVLIVAPLSILGVWQEEFGKFADFDYTLAVLTGNVVKKADTLRHMQGSPLQVAVVNYESAWRLEKDLLVWDADLVIADEGHKIKTHNIAASKTMHKLGAKARYKLLLT
;
A
#
# COMPACT_ATOMS: atom_id res chain seq x y z
N MET A 1 -14.72 -10.21 16.85
CA MET A 1 -15.49 -9.56 15.78
C MET A 1 -14.68 -9.65 14.52
N THR A 2 -15.21 -10.22 13.46
CA THR A 2 -14.54 -10.31 12.15
C THR A 2 -14.88 -9.06 11.33
N ILE A 3 -13.87 -8.49 10.65
CA ILE A 3 -14.05 -7.35 9.74
C ILE A 3 -14.36 -7.91 8.35
N ASN A 4 -15.31 -7.31 7.67
CA ASN A 4 -15.58 -7.64 6.27
C ASN A 4 -14.48 -7.08 5.38
N MET A 5 -14.09 -7.81 4.35
CA MET A 5 -13.20 -7.32 3.31
C MET A 5 -13.98 -6.39 2.38
N PRO A 6 -13.58 -5.10 2.23
CA PRO A 6 -14.29 -4.16 1.36
C PRO A 6 -13.85 -4.37 -0.11
N ILE A 7 -14.27 -5.49 -0.69
CA ILE A 7 -13.94 -5.90 -2.06
C ILE A 7 -15.16 -6.43 -2.79
N LYS A 8 -15.18 -6.27 -4.11
CA LYS A 8 -16.29 -6.64 -5.02
C LYS A 8 -16.39 -8.14 -5.31
N VAL A 9 -15.43 -8.95 -4.87
CA VAL A 9 -15.37 -10.39 -5.15
C VAL A 9 -15.41 -11.21 -3.88
N THR A 10 -15.78 -12.49 -3.98
CA THR A 10 -15.75 -13.41 -2.85
C THR A 10 -14.34 -13.90 -2.60
N PRO A 11 -13.72 -13.58 -1.45
CA PRO A 11 -12.36 -14.00 -1.15
C PRO A 11 -12.29 -15.47 -0.76
N TYR A 12 -11.17 -16.12 -1.09
CA TYR A 12 -10.83 -17.45 -0.59
C TYR A 12 -10.51 -17.43 0.91
N GLN A 13 -10.59 -18.60 1.57
CA GLN A 13 -10.39 -18.69 3.01
C GLN A 13 -9.00 -18.21 3.46
N HIS A 14 -7.94 -18.54 2.71
CA HIS A 14 -6.59 -18.08 3.03
C HIS A 14 -6.44 -16.55 2.93
N GLN A 15 -7.15 -15.92 1.99
CA GLN A 15 -7.18 -14.45 1.84
C GLN A 15 -7.89 -13.79 3.03
N LYS A 16 -9.03 -14.37 3.46
CA LYS A 16 -9.73 -13.92 4.67
C LYS A 16 -8.84 -14.01 5.92
N ASN A 17 -8.15 -15.14 6.08
CA ASN A 17 -7.26 -15.35 7.22
C ASN A 17 -6.11 -14.33 7.25
N ALA A 18 -5.43 -14.11 6.12
CA ALA A 18 -4.34 -13.14 6.01
C ALA A 18 -4.83 -11.70 6.24
N PHE A 19 -6.00 -11.36 5.70
CA PHE A 19 -6.65 -10.06 5.95
C PHE A 19 -6.97 -9.85 7.43
N GLN A 20 -7.64 -10.81 8.08
CA GLN A 20 -7.99 -10.71 9.52
C GLN A 20 -6.74 -10.59 10.39
N PHE A 21 -5.70 -11.37 10.11
CA PHE A 21 -4.42 -11.28 10.80
C PHE A 21 -3.79 -9.89 10.66
N THR A 22 -3.76 -9.33 9.46
CA THR A 22 -3.21 -8.00 9.19
C THR A 22 -4.02 -6.91 9.89
N CYS A 23 -5.34 -6.97 9.80
CA CYS A 23 -6.25 -6.04 10.46
C CYS A 23 -6.11 -6.11 12.01
N GLY A 24 -5.91 -7.30 12.54
CA GLY A 24 -5.62 -7.50 13.97
C GLY A 24 -4.33 -6.81 14.40
N ASN A 25 -3.24 -7.01 13.67
CA ASN A 25 -1.96 -6.33 13.92
C ASN A 25 -2.09 -4.80 13.89
N PHE A 26 -2.89 -4.28 12.97
CA PHE A 26 -3.10 -2.84 12.81
C PHE A 26 -4.14 -2.25 13.76
N GLY A 27 -4.72 -3.06 14.65
CA GLY A 27 -5.64 -2.61 15.70
C GLY A 27 -7.06 -2.34 15.23
N LEU A 28 -7.48 -2.97 14.13
CA LEU A 28 -8.86 -2.90 13.65
C LEU A 28 -9.81 -3.92 14.33
N THR A 29 -9.26 -4.91 15.01
CA THR A 29 -10.01 -5.91 15.80
C THR A 29 -9.65 -5.80 17.28
N ALA A 30 -10.45 -6.42 18.16
CA ALA A 30 -10.12 -6.48 19.58
C ALA A 30 -8.68 -7.01 19.81
N PRO A 31 -7.89 -6.39 20.67
CA PRO A 31 -8.21 -5.34 21.66
C PRO A 31 -8.19 -3.89 21.14
N TYR A 32 -8.35 -3.65 19.85
CA TYR A 32 -8.39 -2.32 19.18
C TYR A 32 -7.14 -1.45 19.43
N ARG A 33 -6.02 -2.08 19.61
CA ARG A 33 -4.70 -1.43 19.71
C ARG A 33 -3.76 -1.95 18.64
N ILE A 34 -2.85 -1.10 18.18
CA ILE A 34 -1.81 -1.53 17.24
C ILE A 34 -0.87 -2.52 17.96
N ILE A 35 -0.86 -3.76 17.51
CA ILE A 35 0.05 -4.81 17.97
C ILE A 35 1.37 -4.69 17.23
N SER A 36 1.30 -4.47 15.90
CA SER A 36 2.44 -4.23 15.04
C SER A 36 2.10 -3.16 14.01
N ARG A 37 3.04 -2.26 13.74
CA ARG A 37 2.91 -1.28 12.66
C ARG A 37 3.29 -1.84 11.29
N GLY A 38 3.82 -3.05 11.23
CA GLY A 38 4.24 -3.72 10.00
C GLY A 38 3.78 -5.15 9.94
N THR A 39 3.31 -5.58 8.78
CA THR A 39 2.94 -6.97 8.49
C THR A 39 3.56 -7.39 7.16
N ALA A 40 4.08 -8.61 7.10
CA ALA A 40 4.55 -9.21 5.86
C ALA A 40 3.58 -10.30 5.40
N LEU A 41 3.15 -10.24 4.16
CA LEU A 41 2.35 -11.26 3.48
C LEU A 41 3.28 -12.15 2.64
N LEU A 42 3.71 -13.24 3.24
CA LEU A 42 4.54 -14.27 2.61
C LEU A 42 3.60 -15.29 1.96
N ILE A 43 3.14 -14.99 0.77
CA ILE A 43 2.14 -15.78 0.06
C ILE A 43 2.64 -16.04 -1.35
N GLU A 44 2.47 -17.27 -1.87
CA GLU A 44 2.88 -17.62 -3.21
C GLU A 44 2.28 -16.73 -4.29
N MET A 45 2.96 -16.64 -5.43
CA MET A 45 2.47 -15.88 -6.57
C MET A 45 1.08 -16.38 -7.02
N GLY A 46 0.21 -15.46 -7.43
CA GLY A 46 -1.14 -15.81 -7.89
C GLY A 46 -2.19 -16.05 -6.81
N LEU A 47 -1.82 -16.09 -5.52
CA LEU A 47 -2.77 -16.32 -4.42
C LEU A 47 -3.43 -15.04 -3.87
N GLY A 48 -3.30 -13.91 -4.58
CA GLY A 48 -4.08 -12.70 -4.30
C GLY A 48 -3.50 -11.77 -3.26
N LYS A 49 -2.16 -11.63 -3.14
CA LYS A 49 -1.50 -10.64 -2.27
C LYS A 49 -2.04 -9.23 -2.49
N THR A 50 -2.17 -8.83 -3.74
CA THR A 50 -2.67 -7.51 -4.15
C THR A 50 -4.11 -7.28 -3.65
N LEU A 51 -4.98 -8.27 -3.83
CA LEU A 51 -6.37 -8.23 -3.33
C LEU A 51 -6.42 -8.05 -1.82
N ILE A 52 -5.59 -8.77 -1.06
CA ILE A 52 -5.52 -8.64 0.39
C ILE A 52 -5.04 -7.24 0.77
N ALA A 53 -4.01 -6.71 0.10
CA ALA A 53 -3.48 -5.39 0.36
C ALA A 53 -4.52 -4.28 0.07
N ILE A 54 -5.27 -4.39 -1.04
CA ILE A 54 -6.38 -3.48 -1.36
C ILE A 54 -7.46 -3.54 -0.28
N ALA A 55 -7.86 -4.73 0.15
CA ALA A 55 -8.85 -4.90 1.22
C ALA A 55 -8.38 -4.28 2.54
N VAL A 56 -7.11 -4.45 2.92
CA VAL A 56 -6.52 -3.85 4.12
C VAL A 56 -6.55 -2.34 4.05
N ALA A 57 -6.18 -1.75 2.91
CA ALA A 57 -6.24 -0.30 2.69
C ALA A 57 -7.67 0.23 2.84
N GLY A 58 -8.65 -0.43 2.22
CA GLY A 58 -10.06 -0.05 2.35
C GLY A 58 -10.58 -0.18 3.78
N ALA A 59 -10.24 -1.25 4.49
CA ALA A 59 -10.66 -1.43 5.89
C ALA A 59 -10.05 -0.36 6.83
N LEU A 60 -8.80 0.02 6.61
CA LEU A 60 -8.15 1.11 7.37
C LEU A 60 -8.79 2.47 7.06
N GLU A 61 -9.13 2.72 5.81
CA GLU A 61 -9.82 3.95 5.39
C GLU A 61 -11.21 4.04 6.02
N GLN A 62 -12.04 2.98 5.89
CA GLN A 62 -13.39 2.92 6.48
C GLN A 62 -13.38 3.06 8.01
N ALA A 63 -12.31 2.64 8.66
CA ALA A 63 -12.09 2.87 10.09
C ALA A 63 -11.55 4.28 10.41
N GLY A 64 -11.37 5.16 9.42
CA GLY A 64 -10.83 6.51 9.60
C GLY A 64 -9.36 6.55 10.04
N LYS A 65 -8.60 5.49 9.76
CA LYS A 65 -7.21 5.36 10.23
C LYS A 65 -6.19 5.89 9.23
N ILE A 66 -6.53 5.90 7.94
CA ILE A 66 -5.65 6.35 6.86
C ILE A 66 -6.40 7.21 5.84
N ARG A 67 -5.66 8.03 5.12
CA ARG A 67 -6.10 8.80 3.96
C ARG A 67 -5.17 8.68 2.76
N ARG A 68 -3.92 8.28 2.99
CA ARG A 68 -2.89 8.21 1.94
C ARG A 68 -2.17 6.87 1.98
N VAL A 69 -2.12 6.22 0.82
CA VAL A 69 -1.40 4.95 0.60
C VAL A 69 -0.33 5.16 -0.44
N LEU A 70 0.90 4.83 -0.10
CA LEU A 70 2.01 4.76 -1.05
C LEU A 70 2.29 3.29 -1.36
N ILE A 71 2.22 2.93 -2.63
CA ILE A 71 2.59 1.61 -3.14
C ILE A 71 3.90 1.75 -3.90
N VAL A 72 4.91 1.02 -3.46
CA VAL A 72 6.20 0.93 -4.14
C VAL A 72 6.35 -0.47 -4.70
N ALA A 73 6.46 -0.57 -6.01
CA ALA A 73 6.43 -1.83 -6.73
C ALA A 73 7.45 -1.85 -7.88
N PRO A 74 7.81 -3.01 -8.45
CA PRO A 74 8.58 -3.09 -9.68
C PRO A 74 7.91 -2.33 -10.84
N LEU A 75 8.70 -1.73 -11.72
CA LEU A 75 8.22 -0.93 -12.85
C LEU A 75 7.21 -1.70 -13.73
N SER A 76 7.45 -2.99 -13.92
CA SER A 76 6.63 -3.86 -14.80
C SER A 76 5.20 -4.10 -14.29
N ILE A 77 4.92 -3.83 -13.03
CA ILE A 77 3.60 -4.12 -12.42
C ILE A 77 2.87 -2.88 -11.92
N LEU A 78 3.36 -1.68 -12.19
CA LEU A 78 2.69 -0.44 -11.75
C LEU A 78 1.27 -0.33 -12.30
N GLY A 79 1.07 -0.66 -13.58
CA GLY A 79 -0.25 -0.64 -14.22
C GLY A 79 -1.20 -1.70 -13.66
N VAL A 80 -0.67 -2.85 -13.24
CA VAL A 80 -1.45 -3.92 -12.62
C VAL A 80 -2.15 -3.44 -11.34
N TRP A 81 -1.49 -2.61 -10.54
CA TRP A 81 -2.09 -2.04 -9.34
C TRP A 81 -3.33 -1.20 -9.65
N GLN A 82 -3.29 -0.38 -10.70
CA GLN A 82 -4.44 0.42 -11.13
C GLN A 82 -5.61 -0.48 -11.59
N GLU A 83 -5.32 -1.51 -12.38
CA GLU A 83 -6.32 -2.47 -12.85
C GLU A 83 -6.94 -3.26 -11.68
N GLU A 84 -6.13 -3.73 -10.74
CA GLU A 84 -6.56 -4.51 -9.59
C GLU A 84 -7.43 -3.67 -8.62
N PHE A 85 -7.07 -2.40 -8.39
CA PHE A 85 -7.94 -1.48 -7.64
C PHE A 85 -9.30 -1.32 -8.30
N GLY A 86 -9.36 -1.07 -9.60
CA GLY A 86 -10.62 -0.96 -10.35
C GLY A 86 -11.48 -2.22 -10.29
N LYS A 87 -10.83 -3.38 -10.31
CA LYS A 87 -11.48 -4.69 -10.29
C LYS A 87 -11.99 -5.10 -8.90
N PHE A 88 -11.25 -4.79 -7.84
CA PHE A 88 -11.50 -5.35 -6.53
C PHE A 88 -12.00 -4.37 -5.48
N ALA A 89 -11.60 -3.09 -5.51
CA ALA A 89 -11.96 -2.15 -4.46
C ALA A 89 -13.46 -1.87 -4.41
N ASP A 90 -14.08 -2.06 -3.23
CA ASP A 90 -15.47 -1.72 -2.93
C ASP A 90 -15.53 -0.55 -1.93
N PHE A 91 -14.80 0.51 -2.26
CA PHE A 91 -14.71 1.77 -1.52
C PHE A 91 -14.21 2.89 -2.45
N ASP A 92 -14.41 4.13 -2.04
CA ASP A 92 -13.99 5.30 -2.82
C ASP A 92 -12.50 5.57 -2.68
N TYR A 93 -11.82 5.76 -3.80
CA TYR A 93 -10.39 6.07 -3.86
C TYR A 93 -10.04 6.91 -5.08
N THR A 94 -8.94 7.63 -4.99
CA THR A 94 -8.25 8.26 -6.13
C THR A 94 -6.88 7.63 -6.26
N LEU A 95 -6.55 7.07 -7.43
CA LEU A 95 -5.27 6.41 -7.66
C LEU A 95 -4.50 7.11 -8.78
N ALA A 96 -3.23 7.39 -8.53
CA ALA A 96 -2.30 7.89 -9.52
C ALA A 96 -1.07 6.99 -9.62
N VAL A 97 -0.80 6.48 -10.83
CA VAL A 97 0.50 5.87 -11.17
C VAL A 97 1.45 7.00 -11.53
N LEU A 98 2.51 7.19 -10.75
CA LEU A 98 3.47 8.28 -10.96
C LEU A 98 4.36 7.98 -12.17
N THR A 99 4.03 8.59 -13.31
CA THR A 99 4.72 8.39 -14.60
C THR A 99 5.39 9.67 -15.09
N GLY A 100 6.31 9.53 -16.05
CA GLY A 100 7.04 10.66 -16.62
C GLY A 100 8.34 10.98 -15.87
N ASN A 101 8.83 12.20 -16.01
CA ASN A 101 10.03 12.67 -15.32
C ASN A 101 9.76 13.00 -13.84
N VAL A 102 10.82 13.27 -13.09
CA VAL A 102 10.75 13.56 -11.64
C VAL A 102 9.81 14.74 -11.33
N VAL A 103 9.88 15.81 -12.12
CA VAL A 103 9.07 17.02 -11.94
C VAL A 103 7.59 16.70 -12.11
N LYS A 104 7.23 16.00 -13.19
CA LYS A 104 5.84 15.60 -13.46
C LYS A 104 5.29 14.68 -12.36
N LYS A 105 6.09 13.74 -11.89
CA LYS A 105 5.69 12.83 -10.79
C LYS A 105 5.45 13.59 -9.49
N ALA A 106 6.34 14.51 -9.12
CA ALA A 106 6.20 15.36 -7.94
C ALA A 106 4.96 16.26 -8.06
N ASP A 107 4.71 16.81 -9.23
CA ASP A 107 3.55 17.64 -9.50
C ASP A 107 2.23 16.84 -9.39
N THR A 108 2.17 15.65 -9.99
CA THR A 108 1.04 14.74 -9.84
C THR A 108 0.75 14.45 -8.37
N LEU A 109 1.79 14.15 -7.59
CA LEU A 109 1.66 13.84 -6.16
C LEU A 109 1.11 15.01 -5.35
N ARG A 110 1.59 16.24 -5.61
CA ARG A 110 1.14 17.47 -4.92
C ARG A 110 -0.31 17.81 -5.21
N HIS A 111 -0.78 17.54 -6.42
CA HIS A 111 -2.12 17.88 -6.88
C HIS A 111 -3.14 16.75 -6.72
N MET A 112 -2.74 15.61 -6.12
CA MET A 112 -3.70 14.55 -5.81
C MET A 112 -4.76 15.07 -4.85
N GLN A 113 -6.01 15.07 -5.32
CA GLN A 113 -7.18 15.47 -4.55
C GLN A 113 -8.34 14.50 -4.88
N GLY A 114 -9.40 14.56 -4.12
CA GLY A 114 -10.62 13.82 -4.41
C GLY A 114 -11.06 12.91 -3.29
N SER A 115 -11.14 11.63 -3.55
CA SER A 115 -11.72 10.61 -2.67
C SER A 115 -11.11 10.55 -1.26
N PRO A 116 -11.82 9.98 -0.29
CA PRO A 116 -11.33 9.80 1.07
C PRO A 116 -9.97 9.10 1.14
N LEU A 117 -9.72 8.14 0.22
CA LEU A 117 -8.43 7.46 0.09
C LEU A 117 -7.68 7.91 -1.17
N GLN A 118 -6.47 8.40 -0.98
CA GLN A 118 -5.52 8.73 -2.05
C GLN A 118 -4.46 7.64 -2.15
N VAL A 119 -4.24 7.10 -3.35
CA VAL A 119 -3.28 6.02 -3.59
C VAL A 119 -2.26 6.47 -4.64
N ALA A 120 -1.00 6.57 -4.26
CA ALA A 120 0.11 6.82 -5.17
C ALA A 120 0.88 5.52 -5.43
N VAL A 121 1.12 5.20 -6.71
CA VAL A 121 1.87 4.01 -7.12
C VAL A 121 3.15 4.46 -7.82
N VAL A 122 4.31 3.97 -7.38
CA VAL A 122 5.61 4.37 -7.87
C VAL A 122 6.58 3.19 -7.90
N ASN A 123 7.57 3.20 -8.81
CA ASN A 123 8.61 2.18 -8.80
C ASN A 123 9.75 2.56 -7.83
N TYR A 124 10.53 1.56 -7.40
CA TYR A 124 11.60 1.72 -6.42
C TYR A 124 12.64 2.78 -6.81
N GLU A 125 13.03 2.85 -8.08
CA GLU A 125 13.99 3.85 -8.57
C GLU A 125 13.43 5.27 -8.49
N SER A 126 12.17 5.45 -8.85
CA SER A 126 11.51 6.75 -8.73
C SER A 126 11.26 7.14 -7.27
N ALA A 127 10.98 6.18 -6.40
CA ALA A 127 10.74 6.45 -4.99
C ALA A 127 11.94 7.13 -4.32
N TRP A 128 13.18 6.67 -4.58
CA TRP A 128 14.35 7.32 -3.99
C TRP A 128 14.62 8.70 -4.60
N ARG A 129 14.35 8.90 -5.89
CA ARG A 129 14.47 10.21 -6.54
C ARG A 129 13.45 11.22 -6.04
N LEU A 130 12.28 10.74 -5.62
CA LEU A 130 11.16 11.53 -5.07
C LEU A 130 11.11 11.52 -3.53
N GLU A 131 12.15 11.05 -2.84
CA GLU A 131 12.15 10.86 -1.40
C GLU A 131 11.58 12.06 -0.63
N LYS A 132 12.03 13.27 -0.97
CA LYS A 132 11.58 14.49 -0.31
C LYS A 132 10.08 14.75 -0.52
N ASP A 133 9.61 14.64 -1.76
CA ASP A 133 8.20 14.85 -2.09
C ASP A 133 7.30 13.79 -1.44
N LEU A 134 7.72 12.53 -1.42
CA LEU A 134 7.01 11.44 -0.77
C LEU A 134 6.95 11.60 0.76
N LEU A 135 8.02 12.06 1.38
CA LEU A 135 8.03 12.35 2.82
C LEU A 135 7.12 13.54 3.17
N VAL A 136 7.04 14.55 2.31
CA VAL A 136 6.11 15.69 2.49
C VAL A 136 4.66 15.25 2.25
N TRP A 137 4.42 14.37 1.28
CA TRP A 137 3.09 13.84 1.01
C TRP A 137 2.55 12.99 2.17
N ASP A 138 3.42 12.43 2.99
CA ASP A 138 3.10 11.82 4.29
C ASP A 138 2.08 10.68 4.19
N ALA A 139 2.48 9.58 3.58
CA ALA A 139 1.65 8.38 3.47
C ALA A 139 1.40 7.74 4.85
N ASP A 140 0.15 7.42 5.15
CA ASP A 140 -0.25 6.70 6.37
C ASP A 140 0.08 5.21 6.30
N LEU A 141 -0.08 4.61 5.10
CA LEU A 141 0.25 3.22 4.80
C LEU A 141 1.26 3.16 3.66
N VAL A 142 2.37 2.48 3.88
CA VAL A 142 3.37 2.16 2.83
C VAL A 142 3.29 0.68 2.52
N ILE A 143 3.06 0.35 1.26
CA ILE A 143 3.05 -1.02 0.73
C ILE A 143 4.29 -1.20 -0.14
N ALA A 144 5.14 -2.16 0.21
CA ALA A 144 6.28 -2.57 -0.59
C ALA A 144 5.97 -3.91 -1.28
N ASP A 145 5.78 -3.87 -2.60
CA ASP A 145 5.50 -5.07 -3.38
C ASP A 145 6.79 -5.67 -3.94
N GLU A 146 6.86 -7.02 -3.98
CA GLU A 146 8.08 -7.74 -4.35
C GLU A 146 9.29 -7.30 -3.50
N GLY A 147 9.07 -7.14 -2.20
CA GLY A 147 10.04 -6.53 -1.28
C GLY A 147 11.39 -7.24 -1.16
N HIS A 148 11.49 -8.51 -1.61
CA HIS A 148 12.78 -9.20 -1.72
C HIS A 148 13.74 -8.49 -2.69
N LYS A 149 13.23 -7.77 -3.69
CA LYS A 149 14.03 -6.98 -4.64
C LYS A 149 14.73 -5.79 -3.99
N ILE A 150 14.27 -5.31 -2.85
CA ILE A 150 14.92 -4.22 -2.11
C ILE A 150 16.31 -4.64 -1.64
N LYS A 151 16.51 -5.92 -1.31
CA LYS A 151 17.79 -6.45 -0.85
C LYS A 151 18.89 -6.43 -1.93
N THR A 152 18.50 -6.49 -3.19
CA THR A 152 19.39 -6.58 -4.35
C THR A 152 19.54 -5.27 -5.13
N HIS A 153 18.65 -4.31 -4.93
CA HIS A 153 18.66 -3.04 -5.63
C HIS A 153 19.13 -1.90 -4.73
N ASN A 154 20.12 -1.18 -5.22
CA ASN A 154 20.62 0.12 -4.79
C ASN A 154 20.38 0.49 -3.31
N ILE A 155 21.44 0.66 -2.57
CA ILE A 155 21.45 1.13 -1.17
C ILE A 155 20.55 2.37 -0.96
N ALA A 156 20.44 3.26 -1.98
CA ALA A 156 19.60 4.43 -1.92
C ALA A 156 18.11 4.08 -1.84
N ALA A 157 17.60 3.18 -2.69
CA ALA A 157 16.20 2.75 -2.67
C ALA A 157 15.84 2.09 -1.33
N SER A 158 16.72 1.24 -0.80
CA SER A 158 16.53 0.62 0.51
C SER A 158 16.45 1.66 1.64
N LYS A 159 17.40 2.62 1.67
CA LYS A 159 17.38 3.71 2.65
C LYS A 159 16.11 4.54 2.59
N THR A 160 15.65 4.87 1.39
CA THR A 160 14.39 5.60 1.20
C THR A 160 13.20 4.82 1.72
N MET A 161 13.12 3.52 1.41
CA MET A 161 12.04 2.65 1.93
C MET A 161 12.04 2.60 3.46
N HIS A 162 13.21 2.56 4.10
CA HIS A 162 13.32 2.63 5.56
C HIS A 162 12.79 3.97 6.10
N LYS A 163 13.13 5.11 5.49
CA LYS A 163 12.65 6.43 5.92
C LYS A 163 11.13 6.54 5.76
N LEU A 164 10.60 6.15 4.60
CA LEU A 164 9.16 6.17 4.33
C LEU A 164 8.40 5.26 5.31
N GLY A 165 8.92 4.04 5.52
CA GLY A 165 8.33 3.10 6.46
C GLY A 165 8.45 3.54 7.93
N ALA A 166 9.51 4.25 8.32
CA ALA A 166 9.65 4.79 9.67
C ALA A 166 8.62 5.89 9.95
N LYS A 167 8.33 6.72 8.95
CA LYS A 167 7.34 7.80 9.05
C LYS A 167 5.90 7.28 9.00
N ALA A 168 5.62 6.30 8.16
CA ALA A 168 4.29 5.75 7.98
C ALA A 168 3.75 5.11 9.26
N ARG A 169 2.45 5.27 9.48
CA ARG A 169 1.75 4.62 10.59
C ARG A 169 1.66 3.11 10.43
N TYR A 170 1.47 2.66 9.18
CA TYR A 170 1.33 1.25 8.84
C TYR A 170 2.27 0.87 7.69
N LYS A 171 2.75 -0.37 7.69
CA LYS A 171 3.63 -0.93 6.67
C LYS A 171 3.15 -2.32 6.26
N LEU A 172 3.11 -2.57 4.98
CA LEU A 172 2.76 -3.87 4.42
C LEU A 172 3.82 -4.30 3.41
N LEU A 173 4.41 -5.45 3.63
CA LEU A 173 5.37 -6.07 2.74
C LEU A 173 4.70 -7.24 2.02
N LEU A 174 4.76 -7.23 0.69
CA LEU A 174 4.29 -8.33 -0.15
C LEU A 174 5.50 -9.04 -0.78
N THR A 175 5.59 -10.34 -0.58
CA THR A 175 6.69 -11.12 -1.15
C THR A 175 6.30 -12.60 -1.31
#